data_505a0ad97f8107d0bcadaa617c422a30
#
_entry.id   505a0ad97f8107d0bcadaa617c422a30
#
_cell.length_a   1.000
_cell.length_b   1.000
_cell.length_c   1.000
_cell.angle_alpha   90.00
_cell.angle_beta   90.00
_cell.angle_gamma   90.00
#
_symmetry.space_group_name_H-M   'P 1'
#
loop_
_entity.id
_entity.type
_entity.pdbx_description
1 polymer ?
#
loop_
_entity_poly.entity_id
_entity_poly.type
_entity_poly.pdbx_seq_one_letter_code
_entity_poly.pdbx_strand_id
1 'polypeptide(L)'
;MGRNTLKARLSRTGFWFCLPQLIGFLFVFLCPLALCIYYSMTAKSGGFSGLANYRDLWNSGTFRLALGNTFRFSAVGVLLLVGISFLLSVGFHHLLLYSSRKIKWMQSGLITPMVIPSAVIILFCQIFLDAGGVLNQWTGSKTLYLQQSPYAFWVLIGLYLWKNCGYCTVILLSALAGIDRAQYEAARCDGASVFAQVLHITLPQILPSLFFSAIIAIVGVFKIFRESYLLMGEYPHESVYMLQNFINNNMETLNYQRLSAASLTFLCILMVVIILFIRFSGILEEGGEASGKKKKKKTR
;
A
#
# COMPACT_ATOMS: atom_id res chain seq x y z
N MET A 1 -30.26 -10.87 39.50
CA MET A 1 -29.07 -11.74 39.51
C MET A 1 -28.73 -12.43 38.14
N GLY A 2 -29.64 -12.46 37.16
CA GLY A 2 -29.45 -13.22 35.90
C GLY A 2 -28.62 -12.57 34.79
N ARG A 3 -28.48 -11.25 34.75
CA ARG A 3 -27.86 -10.54 33.59
C ARG A 3 -26.33 -10.61 33.57
N ASN A 4 -25.69 -10.65 34.72
CA ASN A 4 -24.22 -10.76 34.84
C ASN A 4 -23.71 -12.18 34.64
N THR A 5 -24.49 -13.21 35.02
CA THR A 5 -24.15 -14.60 34.76
C THR A 5 -24.28 -14.99 33.28
N LEU A 6 -25.24 -14.43 32.55
CA LEU A 6 -25.41 -14.60 31.13
C LEU A 6 -24.26 -13.95 30.33
N LYS A 7 -23.86 -12.71 30.69
CA LYS A 7 -22.71 -12.04 30.09
C LYS A 7 -21.41 -12.80 30.33
N ALA A 8 -21.19 -13.35 31.53
CA ALA A 8 -20.00 -14.15 31.83
C ALA A 8 -19.97 -15.49 31.06
N ARG A 9 -21.12 -16.16 30.88
CA ARG A 9 -21.22 -17.39 30.07
C ARG A 9 -20.99 -17.13 28.59
N LEU A 10 -21.60 -16.09 28.00
CA LEU A 10 -21.39 -15.69 26.61
C LEU A 10 -19.93 -15.30 26.34
N SER A 11 -19.29 -14.60 27.27
CA SER A 11 -17.87 -14.27 27.21
C SER A 11 -16.99 -15.52 27.21
N ARG A 12 -17.30 -16.51 28.05
CA ARG A 12 -16.54 -17.76 28.16
C ARG A 12 -16.72 -18.65 26.93
N THR A 13 -17.92 -18.76 26.41
CA THR A 13 -18.21 -19.51 25.17
C THR A 13 -17.54 -18.83 23.97
N GLY A 14 -17.62 -17.49 23.86
CA GLY A 14 -16.95 -16.73 22.79
C GLY A 14 -15.43 -16.93 22.81
N PHE A 15 -14.81 -16.98 24.00
CA PHE A 15 -13.37 -17.25 24.12
C PHE A 15 -12.96 -18.62 23.54
N TRP A 16 -13.75 -19.66 23.82
CA TRP A 16 -13.48 -21.01 23.28
C TRP A 16 -13.57 -21.05 21.75
N PHE A 17 -14.47 -20.29 21.13
CA PHE A 17 -14.56 -20.18 19.67
C PHE A 17 -13.37 -19.42 19.06
N CYS A 18 -12.80 -18.45 19.79
CA CYS A 18 -11.60 -17.71 19.33
C CYS A 18 -10.29 -18.47 19.59
N LEU A 19 -10.30 -19.48 20.46
CA LEU A 19 -9.09 -20.20 20.91
C LEU A 19 -8.29 -20.82 19.77
N PRO A 20 -8.89 -21.53 18.77
CA PRO A 20 -8.13 -22.09 17.66
C PRO A 20 -7.39 -21.03 16.86
N GLN A 21 -8.03 -19.89 16.64
CA GLN A 21 -7.42 -18.77 15.93
C GLN A 21 -6.29 -18.12 16.74
N LEU A 22 -6.45 -17.97 18.06
CA LEU A 22 -5.41 -17.47 18.94
C LEU A 22 -4.20 -18.39 18.97
N ILE A 23 -4.40 -19.71 19.04
CA ILE A 23 -3.33 -20.70 18.96
C ILE A 23 -2.61 -20.60 17.61
N GLY A 24 -3.37 -20.55 16.50
CA GLY A 24 -2.80 -20.37 15.17
C GLY A 24 -1.98 -19.08 15.05
N PHE A 25 -2.48 -17.98 15.59
CA PHE A 25 -1.77 -16.69 15.63
C PHE A 25 -0.45 -16.77 16.43
N LEU A 26 -0.48 -17.40 17.60
CA LEU A 26 0.72 -17.62 18.44
C LEU A 26 1.80 -18.39 17.68
N PHE A 27 1.44 -19.54 17.08
CA PHE A 27 2.42 -20.39 16.40
C PHE A 27 2.90 -19.82 15.06
N VAL A 28 2.02 -19.21 14.28
CA VAL A 28 2.36 -18.76 12.92
C VAL A 28 3.00 -17.37 12.91
N PHE A 29 2.63 -16.50 13.86
CA PHE A 29 3.13 -15.12 13.88
C PHE A 29 4.07 -14.83 15.05
N LEU A 30 3.67 -15.12 16.30
CA LEU A 30 4.48 -14.74 17.44
C LEU A 30 5.72 -15.62 17.62
N CYS A 31 5.64 -16.91 17.35
CA CYS A 31 6.80 -17.80 17.46
C CYS A 31 7.90 -17.44 16.44
N PRO A 32 7.63 -17.28 15.12
CA PRO A 32 8.62 -16.80 14.16
C PRO A 32 9.15 -15.40 14.47
N LEU A 33 8.30 -14.49 14.98
CA LEU A 33 8.74 -13.16 15.40
C LEU A 33 9.75 -13.23 16.56
N ALA A 34 9.47 -14.05 17.58
CA ALA A 34 10.38 -14.28 18.69
C ALA A 34 11.72 -14.87 18.24
N LEU A 35 11.70 -15.83 17.31
CA LEU A 35 12.91 -16.37 16.68
C LEU A 35 13.67 -15.31 15.89
N CYS A 36 12.97 -14.44 15.17
CA CYS A 36 13.56 -13.32 14.45
C CYS A 36 14.28 -12.35 15.42
N ILE A 37 13.65 -12.02 16.55
CA ILE A 37 14.28 -11.19 17.60
C ILE A 37 15.50 -11.90 18.16
N TYR A 38 15.42 -13.18 18.46
CA TYR A 38 16.54 -13.97 18.96
C TYR A 38 17.72 -13.97 17.98
N TYR A 39 17.50 -14.34 16.71
CA TYR A 39 18.55 -14.35 15.69
C TYR A 39 19.15 -12.96 15.43
N SER A 40 18.36 -11.91 15.49
CA SER A 40 18.87 -10.54 15.28
C SER A 40 19.90 -10.10 16.32
N MET A 41 19.86 -10.71 17.53
CA MET A 41 20.75 -10.42 18.65
C MET A 41 21.84 -11.48 18.86
N THR A 42 21.93 -12.50 18.01
CA THR A 42 22.95 -13.56 18.12
C THR A 42 24.00 -13.42 17.03
N ALA A 43 25.26 -13.82 17.35
CA ALA A 43 26.32 -13.92 16.36
C ALA A 43 26.24 -15.24 15.59
N LYS A 44 26.89 -15.32 14.43
CA LYS A 44 26.96 -16.56 13.63
C LYS A 44 27.64 -17.72 14.43
N SER A 45 28.49 -17.40 15.38
CA SER A 45 29.15 -18.36 16.29
C SER A 45 28.26 -18.85 17.43
N GLY A 46 26.99 -18.38 17.53
CA GLY A 46 26.03 -18.80 18.56
C GLY A 46 26.03 -17.99 19.84
N GLY A 47 26.92 -16.99 19.98
CA GLY A 47 26.99 -16.10 21.16
C GLY A 47 26.03 -14.90 21.04
N PHE A 48 25.73 -14.26 22.17
CA PHE A 48 24.96 -13.00 22.18
C PHE A 48 25.80 -11.86 21.61
N SER A 49 25.29 -11.20 20.55
CA SER A 49 25.97 -10.09 19.85
C SER A 49 25.36 -8.72 20.14
N GLY A 50 24.26 -8.66 20.88
CA GLY A 50 23.54 -7.41 21.13
C GLY A 50 23.09 -6.72 19.82
N LEU A 51 23.51 -5.49 19.61
CA LEU A 51 23.15 -4.69 18.44
C LEU A 51 24.20 -4.72 17.31
N ALA A 52 25.18 -5.62 17.35
CA ALA A 52 26.24 -5.68 16.34
C ALA A 52 25.68 -5.93 14.94
N ASN A 53 24.72 -6.87 14.79
CA ASN A 53 24.10 -7.15 13.49
C ASN A 53 23.39 -5.91 12.89
N TYR A 54 22.80 -5.08 13.73
CA TYR A 54 22.17 -3.83 13.29
C TYR A 54 23.22 -2.80 12.86
N ARG A 55 24.32 -2.68 13.58
CA ARG A 55 25.43 -1.80 13.21
C ARG A 55 26.02 -2.20 11.86
N ASP A 56 26.28 -3.49 11.67
CA ASP A 56 26.80 -4.03 10.42
C ASP A 56 25.81 -3.84 9.25
N LEU A 57 24.51 -3.97 9.55
CA LEU A 57 23.45 -3.71 8.59
C LEU A 57 23.46 -2.25 8.11
N TRP A 58 23.50 -1.28 9.04
CA TRP A 58 23.53 0.15 8.71
C TRP A 58 24.84 0.58 8.03
N ASN A 59 25.94 -0.10 8.25
CA ASN A 59 27.21 0.13 7.54
C ASN A 59 27.20 -0.46 6.11
N SER A 60 26.26 -1.36 5.80
CA SER A 60 26.16 -1.96 4.48
C SER A 60 25.62 -0.96 3.45
N GLY A 61 26.44 -0.70 2.41
CA GLY A 61 26.03 0.15 1.28
C GLY A 61 24.79 -0.40 0.55
N THR A 62 24.75 -1.73 0.35
CA THR A 62 23.62 -2.42 -0.30
C THR A 62 22.32 -2.28 0.49
N PHE A 63 22.37 -2.35 1.82
CA PHE A 63 21.18 -2.13 2.66
C PHE A 63 20.66 -0.69 2.53
N ARG A 64 21.56 0.30 2.62
CA ARG A 64 21.20 1.71 2.51
C ARG A 64 20.62 2.03 1.12
N LEU A 65 21.19 1.47 0.05
CA LEU A 65 20.67 1.57 -1.31
C LEU A 65 19.24 0.99 -1.38
N ALA A 66 19.07 -0.25 -0.90
CA ALA A 66 17.78 -0.95 -0.92
C ALA A 66 16.71 -0.19 -0.12
N LEU A 67 17.06 0.34 1.04
CA LEU A 67 16.18 1.14 1.88
C LEU A 67 15.79 2.45 1.18
N GLY A 68 16.76 3.18 0.62
CA GLY A 68 16.52 4.42 -0.13
C GLY A 68 15.59 4.22 -1.32
N ASN A 69 15.83 3.15 -2.11
CA ASN A 69 14.97 2.80 -3.24
C ASN A 69 13.55 2.44 -2.80
N THR A 70 13.41 1.70 -1.70
CA THR A 70 12.08 1.36 -1.14
C THR A 70 11.31 2.61 -0.75
N PHE A 71 11.97 3.57 -0.08
CA PHE A 71 11.33 4.85 0.26
C PHE A 71 10.97 5.67 -0.98
N ARG A 72 11.89 5.78 -1.94
CA ARG A 72 11.64 6.49 -3.20
C ARG A 72 10.46 5.87 -3.96
N PHE A 73 10.45 4.55 -4.10
CA PHE A 73 9.36 3.84 -4.76
C PHE A 73 8.03 4.01 -4.01
N SER A 74 8.05 3.92 -2.68
CA SER A 74 6.86 4.12 -1.84
C SER A 74 6.31 5.54 -1.99
N ALA A 75 7.17 6.56 -1.91
CA ALA A 75 6.74 7.96 -2.01
C ALA A 75 6.10 8.23 -3.39
N VAL A 76 6.79 7.89 -4.47
CA VAL A 76 6.29 8.13 -5.83
C VAL A 76 5.06 7.25 -6.13
N GLY A 77 5.14 5.95 -5.85
CA GLY A 77 4.08 4.99 -6.16
C GLY A 77 2.79 5.26 -5.39
N VAL A 78 2.88 5.54 -4.09
CA VAL A 78 1.69 5.82 -3.26
C VAL A 78 1.04 7.14 -3.66
N LEU A 79 1.84 8.22 -3.87
CA LEU A 79 1.30 9.51 -4.30
C LEU A 79 0.59 9.40 -5.65
N LEU A 80 1.21 8.73 -6.62
CA LEU A 80 0.60 8.53 -7.95
C LEU A 80 -0.63 7.64 -7.86
N LEU A 81 -0.57 6.53 -7.11
CA LEU A 81 -1.70 5.61 -6.98
C LEU A 81 -2.92 6.29 -6.36
N VAL A 82 -2.74 6.95 -5.22
CA VAL A 82 -3.84 7.63 -4.52
C VAL A 82 -4.35 8.81 -5.35
N GLY A 83 -3.47 9.59 -5.96
CA GLY A 83 -3.85 10.72 -6.82
C GLY A 83 -4.65 10.30 -8.05
N ILE A 84 -4.17 9.30 -8.80
CA ILE A 84 -4.86 8.78 -9.98
C ILE A 84 -6.19 8.14 -9.58
N SER A 85 -6.21 7.33 -8.51
CA SER A 85 -7.44 6.69 -8.03
C SER A 85 -8.47 7.71 -7.55
N PHE A 86 -8.03 8.81 -6.93
CA PHE A 86 -8.91 9.92 -6.56
C PHE A 86 -9.52 10.59 -7.79
N LEU A 87 -8.69 10.94 -8.77
CA LEU A 87 -9.18 11.56 -10.01
C LEU A 87 -10.18 10.66 -10.75
N LEU A 88 -9.87 9.37 -10.86
CA LEU A 88 -10.76 8.39 -11.47
C LEU A 88 -12.07 8.25 -10.68
N SER A 89 -12.01 8.18 -9.34
CA SER A 89 -13.21 8.04 -8.51
C SER A 89 -14.11 9.26 -8.61
N VAL A 90 -13.58 10.48 -8.64
CA VAL A 90 -14.35 11.70 -8.86
C VAL A 90 -14.95 11.71 -10.26
N GLY A 91 -14.17 11.37 -11.29
CA GLY A 91 -14.66 11.26 -12.65
C GLY A 91 -15.81 10.26 -12.79
N PHE A 92 -15.66 9.06 -12.24
CA PHE A 92 -16.73 8.04 -12.23
C PHE A 92 -17.96 8.47 -11.43
N HIS A 93 -17.77 9.13 -10.29
CA HIS A 93 -18.88 9.64 -9.49
C HIS A 93 -19.71 10.65 -10.28
N HIS A 94 -19.08 11.60 -10.95
CA HIS A 94 -19.76 12.54 -11.83
C HIS A 94 -20.50 11.86 -12.99
N LEU A 95 -19.86 10.88 -13.64
CA LEU A 95 -20.49 10.14 -14.75
C LEU A 95 -21.66 9.27 -14.28
N LEU A 96 -21.60 8.71 -13.06
CA LEU A 96 -22.71 7.92 -12.46
C LEU A 96 -23.99 8.73 -12.29
N LEU A 97 -23.88 10.06 -12.14
CA LEU A 97 -25.06 10.93 -12.08
C LEU A 97 -25.84 10.95 -13.42
N TYR A 98 -25.19 10.61 -14.55
CA TYR A 98 -25.77 10.69 -15.89
C TYR A 98 -26.02 9.32 -16.55
N SER A 99 -25.27 8.25 -16.27
CA SER A 99 -25.43 6.94 -16.93
C SER A 99 -24.89 5.77 -16.09
N SER A 100 -25.79 4.96 -15.54
CA SER A 100 -25.44 3.91 -14.56
C SER A 100 -24.88 2.62 -15.15
N ARG A 101 -25.30 2.18 -16.36
CA ARG A 101 -24.94 0.84 -16.88
C ARG A 101 -23.53 0.76 -17.44
N LYS A 102 -23.11 1.73 -18.26
CA LYS A 102 -21.77 1.74 -18.88
C LYS A 102 -20.65 1.86 -17.84
N ILE A 103 -20.91 2.60 -16.77
CA ILE A 103 -19.91 2.86 -15.73
C ILE A 103 -19.62 1.63 -14.88
N LYS A 104 -20.62 0.78 -14.59
CA LYS A 104 -20.41 -0.51 -13.91
C LYS A 104 -19.46 -1.42 -14.68
N TRP A 105 -19.56 -1.48 -16.00
CA TRP A 105 -18.62 -2.23 -16.84
C TRP A 105 -17.20 -1.66 -16.79
N MET A 106 -17.06 -0.33 -16.81
CA MET A 106 -15.75 0.33 -16.70
C MET A 106 -15.10 0.07 -15.32
N GLN A 107 -15.88 0.11 -14.24
CA GLN A 107 -15.40 -0.23 -12.90
C GLN A 107 -14.92 -1.67 -12.81
N SER A 108 -15.67 -2.62 -13.38
CA SER A 108 -15.26 -4.03 -13.43
C SER A 108 -13.95 -4.20 -14.20
N GLY A 109 -13.76 -3.47 -15.30
CA GLY A 109 -12.54 -3.45 -16.08
C GLY A 109 -11.32 -2.96 -15.28
N LEU A 110 -11.50 -1.96 -14.40
CA LEU A 110 -10.43 -1.45 -13.55
C LEU A 110 -9.96 -2.44 -12.48
N ILE A 111 -10.83 -3.33 -12.01
CA ILE A 111 -10.46 -4.34 -11.00
C ILE A 111 -9.77 -5.55 -11.66
N THR A 112 -10.02 -5.80 -12.94
CA THR A 112 -9.51 -6.97 -13.68
C THR A 112 -7.99 -7.17 -13.51
N PRO A 113 -7.11 -6.14 -13.62
CA PRO A 113 -5.67 -6.34 -13.47
C PRO A 113 -5.23 -6.94 -12.14
N MET A 114 -5.98 -6.67 -11.06
CA MET A 114 -5.68 -7.23 -9.74
C MET A 114 -5.90 -8.75 -9.67
N VAL A 115 -6.84 -9.27 -10.46
CA VAL A 115 -7.22 -10.69 -10.46
C VAL A 115 -6.30 -11.52 -11.34
N ILE A 116 -5.64 -10.89 -12.33
CA ILE A 116 -4.73 -11.58 -13.25
C ILE A 116 -3.50 -12.09 -12.49
N PRO A 117 -3.14 -13.39 -12.63
CA PRO A 117 -1.93 -13.94 -12.02
C PRO A 117 -0.68 -13.16 -12.45
N SER A 118 0.21 -12.87 -11.50
CA SER A 118 1.44 -12.11 -11.77
C SER A 118 2.30 -12.72 -12.88
N ALA A 119 2.37 -14.05 -12.96
CA ALA A 119 3.13 -14.75 -14.01
C ALA A 119 2.67 -14.39 -15.44
N VAL A 120 1.36 -14.27 -15.66
CA VAL A 120 0.82 -13.88 -16.98
C VAL A 120 1.20 -12.45 -17.33
N ILE A 121 1.10 -11.55 -16.34
CA ILE A 121 1.49 -10.15 -16.52
C ILE A 121 2.98 -10.03 -16.87
N ILE A 122 3.82 -10.79 -16.19
CA ILE A 122 5.27 -10.82 -16.40
C ILE A 122 5.62 -11.30 -17.81
N LEU A 123 5.02 -12.40 -18.27
CA LEU A 123 5.21 -12.89 -19.62
C LEU A 123 4.83 -11.82 -20.67
N PHE A 124 3.71 -11.13 -20.45
CA PHE A 124 3.32 -10.03 -21.30
C PHE A 124 4.36 -8.89 -21.29
N CYS A 125 4.82 -8.49 -20.10
CA CYS A 125 5.83 -7.45 -19.98
C CYS A 125 7.16 -7.84 -20.64
N GLN A 126 7.59 -9.10 -20.52
CA GLN A 126 8.79 -9.60 -21.16
C GLN A 126 8.67 -9.53 -22.69
N ILE A 127 7.57 -10.03 -23.27
CA ILE A 127 7.33 -9.95 -24.72
C ILE A 127 7.34 -8.48 -25.22
N PHE A 128 6.78 -7.57 -24.43
CA PHE A 128 6.69 -6.16 -24.83
C PHE A 128 7.99 -5.38 -24.64
N LEU A 129 8.69 -5.58 -23.52
CA LEU A 129 9.78 -4.72 -23.04
C LEU A 129 11.18 -5.32 -23.22
N ASP A 130 11.29 -6.55 -23.72
CA ASP A 130 12.59 -7.17 -23.98
C ASP A 130 13.35 -6.44 -25.09
N ALA A 131 14.66 -6.71 -25.21
CA ALA A 131 15.53 -6.10 -26.22
C ALA A 131 15.01 -6.29 -27.66
N GLY A 132 14.47 -7.46 -27.98
CA GLY A 132 13.78 -7.77 -29.22
C GLY A 132 12.26 -7.59 -29.20
N GLY A 133 11.72 -6.99 -28.12
CA GLY A 133 10.28 -6.90 -27.87
C GLY A 133 9.53 -5.94 -28.78
N VAL A 134 8.21 -6.04 -28.73
CA VAL A 134 7.29 -5.27 -29.60
C VAL A 134 7.53 -3.77 -29.51
N LEU A 135 7.80 -3.24 -28.32
CA LEU A 135 8.03 -1.81 -28.12
C LEU A 135 9.28 -1.32 -28.85
N ASN A 136 10.39 -2.07 -28.77
CA ASN A 136 11.64 -1.75 -29.49
C ASN A 136 11.47 -1.86 -31.00
N GLN A 137 10.70 -2.84 -31.49
CA GLN A 137 10.39 -2.96 -32.91
C GLN A 137 9.58 -1.78 -33.43
N TRP A 138 8.60 -1.28 -32.67
CA TRP A 138 7.78 -0.14 -33.06
C TRP A 138 8.52 1.19 -33.01
N THR A 139 9.37 1.38 -31.99
CA THR A 139 10.12 2.63 -31.81
C THR A 139 11.43 2.67 -32.60
N GLY A 140 11.85 1.55 -33.19
CA GLY A 140 13.16 1.42 -33.84
C GLY A 140 14.34 1.53 -32.87
N SER A 141 14.08 1.43 -31.55
CA SER A 141 15.11 1.55 -30.53
C SER A 141 15.64 0.17 -30.10
N LYS A 142 16.80 0.18 -29.40
CA LYS A 142 17.38 -1.02 -28.77
C LYS A 142 17.49 -0.82 -27.26
N THR A 143 16.50 -0.17 -26.67
CA THR A 143 16.52 0.19 -25.25
C THR A 143 16.25 -1.03 -24.38
N LEU A 144 17.09 -1.25 -23.37
CA LEU A 144 16.92 -2.31 -22.38
C LEU A 144 16.06 -1.80 -21.21
N TYR A 145 14.75 -1.72 -21.40
CA TYR A 145 13.80 -1.12 -20.46
C TYR A 145 13.85 -1.71 -19.05
N LEU A 146 14.22 -2.99 -18.92
CA LEU A 146 14.28 -3.69 -17.63
C LEU A 146 15.64 -3.60 -16.95
N GLN A 147 16.69 -3.22 -17.68
CA GLN A 147 18.08 -3.26 -17.22
C GLN A 147 18.73 -1.87 -17.12
N GLN A 148 18.02 -0.81 -17.48
CA GLN A 148 18.54 0.55 -17.49
C GLN A 148 17.69 1.49 -16.63
N SER A 149 18.37 2.37 -15.88
CA SER A 149 17.73 3.52 -15.25
C SER A 149 17.53 4.64 -16.30
N PRO A 150 16.42 5.38 -16.27
CA PRO A 150 15.31 5.34 -15.31
C PRO A 150 14.17 4.38 -15.70
N TYR A 151 14.27 3.67 -16.83
CA TYR A 151 13.17 2.90 -17.40
C TYR A 151 12.68 1.79 -16.48
N ALA A 152 13.57 1.00 -15.86
CA ALA A 152 13.23 -0.07 -14.95
C ALA A 152 12.35 0.41 -13.79
N PHE A 153 12.66 1.59 -13.24
CA PHE A 153 11.87 2.21 -12.16
C PHE A 153 10.44 2.55 -12.62
N TRP A 154 10.31 3.19 -13.80
CA TRP A 154 9.00 3.58 -14.30
C TRP A 154 8.16 2.40 -14.79
N VAL A 155 8.79 1.33 -15.30
CA VAL A 155 8.10 0.08 -15.61
C VAL A 155 7.47 -0.54 -14.36
N LEU A 156 8.23 -0.62 -13.26
CA LEU A 156 7.68 -1.13 -11.99
C LEU A 156 6.61 -0.21 -11.40
N ILE A 157 6.77 1.10 -11.48
CA ILE A 157 5.71 2.05 -11.07
C ILE A 157 4.46 1.84 -11.92
N GLY A 158 4.60 1.72 -13.25
CA GLY A 158 3.47 1.45 -14.15
C GLY A 158 2.73 0.17 -13.82
N LEU A 159 3.46 -0.93 -13.56
CA LEU A 159 2.89 -2.20 -13.12
C LEU A 159 2.16 -2.07 -11.78
N TYR A 160 2.77 -1.39 -10.82
CA TYR A 160 2.19 -1.15 -9.51
C TYR A 160 0.88 -0.37 -9.61
N LEU A 161 0.87 0.72 -10.39
CA LEU A 161 -0.32 1.54 -10.61
C LEU A 161 -1.41 0.73 -11.31
N TRP A 162 -1.08 0.05 -12.39
CA TRP A 162 -2.05 -0.71 -13.17
C TRP A 162 -2.73 -1.81 -12.34
N LYS A 163 -1.99 -2.53 -11.50
CA LYS A 163 -2.55 -3.58 -10.63
C LYS A 163 -3.42 -3.05 -9.49
N ASN A 164 -3.08 -1.91 -8.92
CA ASN A 164 -3.69 -1.46 -7.66
C ASN A 164 -4.69 -0.30 -7.84
N CYS A 165 -4.65 0.40 -8.97
CA CYS A 165 -5.47 1.59 -9.22
C CYS A 165 -6.97 1.29 -9.15
N GLY A 166 -7.42 0.17 -9.72
CA GLY A 166 -8.83 -0.21 -9.71
C GLY A 166 -9.37 -0.43 -8.30
N TYR A 167 -8.63 -1.12 -7.47
CA TYR A 167 -9.03 -1.38 -6.08
C TYR A 167 -9.12 -0.09 -5.26
N CYS A 168 -8.10 0.76 -5.32
CA CYS A 168 -8.13 2.05 -4.64
C CYS A 168 -9.27 2.95 -5.16
N THR A 169 -9.52 2.97 -6.48
CA THR A 169 -10.62 3.71 -7.08
C THR A 169 -11.97 3.26 -6.54
N VAL A 170 -12.20 1.96 -6.38
CA VAL A 170 -13.47 1.42 -5.85
C VAL A 170 -13.66 1.78 -4.38
N ILE A 171 -12.61 1.75 -3.56
CA ILE A 171 -12.70 2.20 -2.17
C ILE A 171 -13.13 3.66 -2.10
N LEU A 172 -12.46 4.53 -2.86
CA LEU A 172 -12.78 5.96 -2.87
C LEU A 172 -14.16 6.24 -3.45
N LEU A 173 -14.57 5.51 -4.49
CA LEU A 173 -15.91 5.62 -5.07
C LEU A 173 -17.01 5.22 -4.08
N SER A 174 -16.75 4.19 -3.26
CA SER A 174 -17.68 3.78 -2.19
C SER A 174 -17.85 4.88 -1.13
N ALA A 175 -16.77 5.58 -0.79
CA ALA A 175 -16.82 6.74 0.10
C ALA A 175 -17.60 7.91 -0.52
N LEU A 176 -17.36 8.20 -1.80
CA LEU A 176 -18.09 9.24 -2.54
C LEU A 176 -19.60 8.96 -2.61
N ALA A 177 -19.99 7.70 -2.74
CA ALA A 177 -21.40 7.31 -2.77
C ALA A 177 -22.13 7.59 -1.43
N GLY A 178 -21.40 7.75 -0.33
CA GLY A 178 -21.93 8.12 0.99
C GLY A 178 -22.23 9.62 1.16
N ILE A 179 -21.77 10.47 0.23
CA ILE A 179 -22.00 11.92 0.30
C ILE A 179 -23.43 12.24 -0.18
N ASP A 180 -24.15 13.03 0.61
CA ASP A 180 -25.51 13.45 0.26
C ASP A 180 -25.51 14.35 -0.99
N ARG A 181 -26.31 13.97 -1.99
CA ARG A 181 -26.47 14.70 -3.25
C ARG A 181 -27.01 16.12 -3.05
N ALA A 182 -27.83 16.34 -2.02
CA ALA A 182 -28.37 17.64 -1.71
C ALA A 182 -27.26 18.69 -1.48
N GLN A 183 -26.09 18.29 -0.96
CA GLN A 183 -24.96 19.21 -0.78
C GLN A 183 -24.40 19.72 -2.12
N TYR A 184 -24.33 18.85 -3.13
CA TYR A 184 -23.89 19.24 -4.47
C TYR A 184 -24.92 20.08 -5.21
N GLU A 185 -26.21 19.79 -5.02
CA GLU A 185 -27.31 20.55 -5.61
C GLU A 185 -27.36 21.97 -5.03
N ALA A 186 -27.27 22.12 -3.71
CA ALA A 186 -27.21 23.41 -3.05
C ALA A 186 -26.00 24.24 -3.52
N ALA A 187 -24.83 23.64 -3.59
CA ALA A 187 -23.62 24.30 -4.08
C ALA A 187 -23.75 24.76 -5.56
N ARG A 188 -24.49 24.00 -6.38
CA ARG A 188 -24.78 24.41 -7.78
C ARG A 188 -25.74 25.59 -7.82
N CYS A 189 -26.74 25.64 -6.95
CA CYS A 189 -27.64 26.79 -6.85
C CYS A 189 -26.88 28.05 -6.42
N ASP A 190 -25.84 27.89 -5.58
CA ASP A 190 -24.92 28.97 -5.16
C ASP A 190 -23.90 29.35 -6.24
N GLY A 191 -23.91 28.71 -7.42
CA GLY A 191 -23.00 28.97 -8.53
C GLY A 191 -21.61 28.35 -8.37
N ALA A 192 -21.41 27.41 -7.46
CA ALA A 192 -20.10 26.77 -7.24
C ALA A 192 -19.67 25.91 -8.44
N SER A 193 -18.45 26.14 -8.94
CA SER A 193 -17.85 25.31 -9.99
C SER A 193 -17.60 23.88 -9.51
N VAL A 194 -17.46 22.92 -10.45
CA VAL A 194 -17.13 21.51 -10.13
C VAL A 194 -15.87 21.42 -9.30
N PHE A 195 -14.84 22.19 -9.63
CA PHE A 195 -13.57 22.21 -8.86
C PHE A 195 -13.79 22.70 -7.42
N ALA A 196 -14.61 23.73 -7.23
CA ALA A 196 -14.95 24.22 -5.89
C ALA A 196 -15.73 23.18 -5.09
N GLN A 197 -16.68 22.45 -5.73
CA GLN A 197 -17.40 21.35 -5.10
C GLN A 197 -16.47 20.21 -4.68
N VAL A 198 -15.49 19.83 -5.53
CA VAL A 198 -14.50 18.80 -5.21
C VAL A 198 -13.63 19.24 -4.04
N LEU A 199 -13.15 20.47 -4.01
CA LEU A 199 -12.23 20.96 -2.98
C LEU A 199 -12.92 21.17 -1.61
N HIS A 200 -14.17 21.67 -1.60
CA HIS A 200 -14.84 22.10 -0.36
C HIS A 200 -15.90 21.10 0.16
N ILE A 201 -16.42 20.21 -0.69
CA ILE A 201 -17.42 19.21 -0.31
C ILE A 201 -16.82 17.82 -0.35
N THR A 202 -16.27 17.43 -1.51
CA THR A 202 -15.81 16.06 -1.75
C THR A 202 -14.57 15.73 -0.93
N LEU A 203 -13.50 16.47 -1.12
CA LEU A 203 -12.19 16.18 -0.53
C LEU A 203 -12.22 16.10 1.00
N PRO A 204 -12.85 17.04 1.73
CA PRO A 204 -12.91 16.95 3.19
C PRO A 204 -13.67 15.72 3.71
N GLN A 205 -14.75 15.33 3.02
CA GLN A 205 -15.60 14.22 3.46
C GLN A 205 -15.00 12.85 3.19
N ILE A 206 -14.19 12.70 2.12
CA ILE A 206 -13.53 11.42 1.81
C ILE A 206 -12.10 11.33 2.32
N LEU A 207 -11.62 12.36 3.01
CA LEU A 207 -10.25 12.41 3.52
C LEU A 207 -9.86 11.17 4.35
N PRO A 208 -10.71 10.63 5.26
CA PRO A 208 -10.42 9.38 5.95
C PRO A 208 -10.21 8.19 5.00
N SER A 209 -11.01 8.11 3.95
CA SER A 209 -10.90 7.05 2.95
C SER A 209 -9.66 7.20 2.06
N LEU A 210 -9.19 8.44 1.82
CA LEU A 210 -7.92 8.71 1.16
C LEU A 210 -6.74 8.21 2.01
N PHE A 211 -6.75 8.47 3.33
CA PHE A 211 -5.73 7.94 4.23
C PHE A 211 -5.77 6.42 4.29
N PHE A 212 -6.94 5.83 4.39
CA PHE A 212 -7.08 4.37 4.34
C PHE A 212 -6.53 3.78 3.05
N SER A 213 -6.86 4.38 1.89
CA SER A 213 -6.31 3.99 0.59
C SER A 213 -4.79 4.13 0.53
N ALA A 214 -4.22 5.18 1.13
CA ALA A 214 -2.79 5.37 1.20
C ALA A 214 -2.09 4.30 2.05
N ILE A 215 -2.68 3.88 3.18
CA ILE A 215 -2.15 2.78 3.99
C ILE A 215 -2.14 1.47 3.18
N ILE A 216 -3.23 1.17 2.47
CA ILE A 216 -3.29 -0.02 1.61
C ILE A 216 -2.29 0.08 0.45
N ALA A 217 -2.11 1.27 -0.12
CA ALA A 217 -1.12 1.53 -1.15
C ALA A 217 0.30 1.26 -0.64
N ILE A 218 0.65 1.72 0.57
CA ILE A 218 1.94 1.43 1.21
C ILE A 218 2.15 -0.09 1.35
N VAL A 219 1.16 -0.83 1.84
CA VAL A 219 1.23 -2.29 1.93
C VAL A 219 1.40 -2.93 0.55
N GLY A 220 0.77 -2.37 -0.48
CA GLY A 220 0.87 -2.80 -1.88
C GLY A 220 2.29 -2.66 -2.46
N VAL A 221 3.05 -1.64 -2.04
CA VAL A 221 4.45 -1.45 -2.44
C VAL A 221 5.31 -2.68 -2.10
N PHE A 222 5.08 -3.30 -0.95
CA PHE A 222 5.85 -4.48 -0.55
C PHE A 222 5.47 -5.74 -1.32
N LYS A 223 4.26 -5.79 -1.87
CA LYS A 223 3.82 -6.91 -2.71
C LYS A 223 4.42 -6.86 -4.11
N ILE A 224 4.87 -5.68 -4.59
CA ILE A 224 5.44 -5.51 -5.93
C ILE A 224 6.79 -6.26 -6.09
N PHE A 225 7.42 -6.66 -4.98
CA PHE A 225 8.62 -7.49 -5.00
C PHE A 225 8.45 -8.75 -5.86
N ARG A 226 7.28 -9.41 -5.78
CA ARG A 226 7.01 -10.61 -6.60
C ARG A 226 7.14 -10.29 -8.10
N GLU A 227 6.59 -9.19 -8.54
CA GLU A 227 6.65 -8.74 -9.93
C GLU A 227 8.07 -8.33 -10.31
N SER A 228 8.77 -7.60 -9.44
CA SER A 228 10.16 -7.22 -9.64
C SER A 228 11.06 -8.45 -9.78
N TYR A 229 10.94 -9.42 -8.88
CA TYR A 229 11.72 -10.65 -8.88
C TYR A 229 11.45 -11.52 -10.12
N LEU A 230 10.20 -11.71 -10.49
CA LEU A 230 9.82 -12.50 -11.66
C LEU A 230 10.22 -11.83 -12.98
N LEU A 231 10.24 -10.48 -13.04
CA LEU A 231 10.54 -9.73 -14.25
C LEU A 231 12.03 -9.49 -14.46
N MET A 232 12.77 -9.21 -13.37
CA MET A 232 14.15 -8.74 -13.42
C MET A 232 15.14 -9.68 -12.70
N GLY A 233 14.66 -10.77 -12.09
CA GLY A 233 15.47 -11.75 -11.36
C GLY A 233 15.87 -11.32 -9.94
N GLU A 234 16.82 -12.06 -9.39
CA GLU A 234 17.31 -11.89 -8.01
C GLU A 234 18.06 -10.57 -7.78
N TYR A 235 18.78 -10.13 -8.80
CA TYR A 235 19.62 -8.93 -8.79
C TYR A 235 19.15 -7.95 -9.87
N PRO A 236 18.02 -7.26 -9.63
CA PRO A 236 17.55 -6.24 -10.56
C PRO A 236 18.50 -5.06 -10.60
N HIS A 237 18.33 -4.17 -11.59
CA HIS A 237 19.12 -2.96 -11.68
C HIS A 237 19.12 -2.15 -10.37
N GLU A 238 20.24 -1.51 -10.02
CA GLU A 238 20.40 -0.78 -8.75
C GLU A 238 19.27 0.19 -8.44
N SER A 239 18.67 0.83 -9.45
CA SER A 239 17.57 1.80 -9.26
C SER A 239 16.26 1.20 -8.75
N VAL A 240 16.11 -0.13 -8.82
CA VAL A 240 14.91 -0.90 -8.42
C VAL A 240 15.23 -2.03 -7.45
N TYR A 241 16.48 -2.11 -6.98
CA TYR A 241 16.88 -3.01 -5.91
C TYR A 241 16.31 -2.51 -4.60
N MET A 242 15.23 -3.15 -4.15
CA MET A 242 14.48 -2.76 -2.95
C MET A 242 14.83 -3.64 -1.74
N LEU A 243 14.34 -3.24 -0.57
CA LEU A 243 14.61 -3.92 0.69
C LEU A 243 14.18 -5.39 0.70
N GLN A 244 13.11 -5.72 -0.02
CA GLN A 244 12.66 -7.10 -0.15
C GLN A 244 13.64 -7.97 -0.97
N ASN A 245 14.29 -7.39 -2.00
CA ASN A 245 15.39 -8.06 -2.72
C ASN A 245 16.56 -8.34 -1.78
N PHE A 246 16.96 -7.34 -0.98
CA PHE A 246 18.01 -7.50 0.02
C PHE A 246 17.70 -8.62 1.02
N ILE A 247 16.46 -8.68 1.53
CA ILE A 247 16.01 -9.72 2.46
C ILE A 247 16.07 -11.10 1.78
N ASN A 248 15.55 -11.23 0.56
CA ASN A 248 15.57 -12.50 -0.19
C ASN A 248 16.98 -13.01 -0.44
N ASN A 249 17.89 -12.15 -0.90
CA ASN A 249 19.28 -12.52 -1.19
C ASN A 249 20.04 -12.93 0.08
N ASN A 250 19.74 -12.33 1.24
CA ASN A 250 20.32 -12.78 2.51
C ASN A 250 19.72 -14.11 2.99
N MET A 251 18.49 -14.44 2.63
CA MET A 251 17.89 -15.74 2.90
C MET A 251 18.59 -16.85 2.12
N GLU A 252 18.90 -16.63 0.85
CA GLU A 252 19.61 -17.58 0.00
C GLU A 252 21.04 -17.86 0.49
N THR A 253 21.71 -16.85 1.05
CA THR A 253 23.04 -17.00 1.68
C THR A 253 22.99 -17.60 3.09
N LEU A 254 21.81 -18.01 3.58
CA LEU A 254 21.58 -18.58 4.91
C LEU A 254 22.11 -17.70 6.06
N ASN A 255 22.15 -16.39 5.87
CA ASN A 255 22.58 -15.43 6.88
C ASN A 255 21.39 -14.97 7.75
N TYR A 256 20.89 -15.89 8.58
CA TYR A 256 19.70 -15.65 9.40
C TYR A 256 19.83 -14.47 10.35
N GLN A 257 21.01 -14.17 10.86
CA GLN A 257 21.25 -13.04 11.78
C GLN A 257 21.01 -11.70 11.07
N ARG A 258 21.64 -11.54 9.90
CA ARG A 258 21.49 -10.33 9.08
C ARG A 258 20.10 -10.19 8.49
N LEU A 259 19.50 -11.30 8.05
CA LEU A 259 18.14 -11.40 7.58
C LEU A 259 17.15 -10.91 8.65
N SER A 260 17.29 -11.43 9.87
CA SER A 260 16.42 -11.09 11.01
C SER A 260 16.57 -9.62 11.40
N ALA A 261 17.81 -9.11 11.48
CA ALA A 261 18.05 -7.69 11.77
C ALA A 261 17.43 -6.78 10.69
N ALA A 262 17.56 -7.13 9.40
CA ALA A 262 16.96 -6.37 8.31
C ALA A 262 15.44 -6.40 8.35
N SER A 263 14.84 -7.57 8.58
CA SER A 263 13.38 -7.75 8.64
C SER A 263 12.77 -7.01 9.83
N LEU A 264 13.40 -7.03 11.01
CA LEU A 264 12.93 -6.28 12.18
C LEU A 264 13.10 -4.76 11.99
N THR A 265 14.22 -4.31 11.43
CA THR A 265 14.42 -2.90 11.10
C THR A 265 13.31 -2.42 10.16
N PHE A 266 13.01 -3.21 9.15
CA PHE A 266 11.94 -2.93 8.21
C PHE A 266 10.55 -2.89 8.88
N LEU A 267 10.24 -3.87 9.72
CA LEU A 267 8.99 -3.91 10.48
C LEU A 267 8.83 -2.65 11.36
N CYS A 268 9.89 -2.24 12.05
CA CYS A 268 9.88 -1.03 12.88
C CYS A 268 9.63 0.23 12.04
N ILE A 269 10.31 0.38 10.90
CA ILE A 269 10.11 1.51 9.99
C ILE A 269 8.66 1.56 9.50
N LEU A 270 8.13 0.41 9.08
CA LEU A 270 6.75 0.29 8.59
C LEU A 270 5.73 0.66 9.69
N MET A 271 5.93 0.15 10.90
CA MET A 271 5.10 0.50 12.06
C MET A 271 5.11 2.01 12.33
N VAL A 272 6.28 2.63 12.32
CA VAL A 272 6.41 4.10 12.52
C VAL A 272 5.64 4.85 11.43
N VAL A 273 5.82 4.49 10.16
CA VAL A 273 5.10 5.13 9.05
C VAL A 273 3.59 5.00 9.21
N ILE A 274 3.09 3.80 9.52
CA ILE A 274 1.65 3.57 9.71
C ILE A 274 1.12 4.35 10.91
N ILE A 275 1.82 4.35 12.05
CA ILE A 275 1.42 5.09 13.25
C ILE A 275 1.37 6.60 12.97
N LEU A 276 2.36 7.14 12.27
CA LEU A 276 2.36 8.56 11.87
C LEU A 276 1.18 8.88 10.96
N PHE A 277 0.87 8.01 10.00
CA PHE A 277 -0.29 8.17 9.12
C PHE A 277 -1.63 8.16 9.90
N ILE A 278 -1.81 7.22 10.82
CA ILE A 278 -3.02 7.13 11.66
C ILE A 278 -3.15 8.36 12.57
N ARG A 279 -2.05 8.79 13.17
CA ARG A 279 -2.06 10.01 14.00
C ARG A 279 -2.43 11.25 13.20
N PHE A 280 -1.87 11.39 12.00
CA PHE A 280 -2.15 12.51 11.12
C PHE A 280 -3.61 12.51 10.63
N SER A 281 -4.17 11.36 10.30
CA SER A 281 -5.58 11.18 9.95
C SER A 281 -6.51 11.59 11.11
N GLY A 282 -6.26 11.13 12.34
CA GLY A 282 -7.06 11.47 13.53
C GLY A 282 -7.06 12.97 13.85
N ILE A 283 -5.93 13.65 13.72
CA ILE A 283 -5.83 15.11 13.92
C ILE A 283 -6.71 15.87 12.91
N LEU A 284 -6.79 15.40 11.67
CA LEU A 284 -7.60 16.04 10.63
C LEU A 284 -9.10 15.81 10.84
N GLU A 285 -9.51 14.65 11.36
CA GLU A 285 -10.90 14.36 11.72
C GLU A 285 -11.37 15.25 12.89
N GLU A 286 -10.60 15.34 13.96
CA GLU A 286 -10.91 16.21 15.11
C GLU A 286 -10.94 17.70 14.72
N GLY A 287 -10.04 18.15 13.86
CA GLY A 287 -10.03 19.50 13.32
C GLY A 287 -11.27 19.83 12.49
N GLY A 288 -11.75 18.87 11.70
CA GLY A 288 -12.97 18.99 10.89
C GLY A 288 -14.23 19.10 11.74
N GLU A 289 -14.38 18.28 12.78
CA GLU A 289 -15.52 18.34 13.71
C GLU A 289 -15.54 19.62 14.55
N ALA A 290 -14.38 20.08 15.00
CA ALA A 290 -14.27 21.33 15.77
C ALA A 290 -14.66 22.56 14.93
N SER A 291 -14.32 22.57 13.64
CA SER A 291 -14.72 23.63 12.70
C SER A 291 -16.22 23.60 12.40
N GLY A 292 -16.81 22.42 12.24
CA GLY A 292 -18.25 22.24 12.03
C GLY A 292 -19.10 22.66 13.24
N LYS A 293 -18.65 22.38 14.47
CA LYS A 293 -19.32 22.80 15.71
C LYS A 293 -19.25 24.32 15.94
N LYS A 294 -18.16 24.98 15.55
CA LYS A 294 -18.02 26.44 15.61
C LYS A 294 -18.95 27.16 14.62
N LYS A 295 -19.14 26.62 13.42
CA LYS A 295 -20.09 27.18 12.42
C LYS A 295 -21.54 27.05 12.88
N LYS A 296 -21.96 25.92 13.46
CA LYS A 296 -23.32 25.75 14.00
C LYS A 296 -23.64 26.64 15.20
N LYS A 297 -22.63 27.10 15.96
CA LYS A 297 -22.82 28.03 17.11
C LYS A 297 -22.91 29.50 16.66
N LYS A 298 -22.49 29.85 15.45
CA LYS A 298 -22.56 31.23 14.92
C LYS A 298 -23.85 31.51 14.12
N THR A 299 -24.64 30.48 13.82
CA THR A 299 -25.90 30.55 13.07
C THR A 299 -27.15 30.34 13.94
N ARG A 300 -26.98 30.31 15.25
CA ARG A 300 -28.03 30.44 16.26
C ARG A 300 -27.85 31.75 17.04
#